data_a2f2fa7a5cae2a7952cc7583170d7112
#
_entry.id   a2f2fa7a5cae2a7952cc7583170d7112
#
_cell.length_a   1.000
_cell.length_b   1.000
_cell.length_c   1.000
_cell.angle_alpha   90.00
_cell.angle_beta   90.00
_cell.angle_gamma   90.00
#
_symmetry.space_group_name_H-M   'P 1'
#
loop_
_entity.id
_entity.type
_entity.pdbx_description
1 polymer ?
#
loop_
_entity_poly.entity_id
_entity_poly.type
_entity_poly.pdbx_seq_one_letter_code
_entity_poly.pdbx_strand_id
1 'polypeptide(L)'
;AGITWAKVETNGLQLHLNGTAPNEAARLRAVNLAGSVIDASRVRDHLDVTPVKAIEPPHFSLEVLRNDDGIQLFGLLPAVSDVDALRDEATALDANNAVSDMIETANYPAPEGWQAAFDFGIEAVRRLPRSKVSISVETVEITAIADSLPEQRKLESELANLRPSGLPAVINITAPRPVLTPFTLRFVKDTDGARFDACAADTDRARDRILSAGFDAGVVGRVNCTVGLGVPSPSWADAVLLGIGAVKALGDASVTFSDADVSLNAASTVAQADFDRIIGELQTDLPDVFSLT
;
A
#
# COMPACT_ATOMS: atom_id res chain seq x y z
N ALA A 1 -34.74 -51.56 -5.07
CA ALA A 1 -34.29 -50.21 -4.85
C ALA A 1 -34.69 -49.37 -6.10
N GLY A 2 -35.69 -48.50 -5.92
CA GLY A 2 -36.20 -47.73 -7.06
C GLY A 2 -35.20 -46.66 -7.46
N ILE A 3 -34.89 -46.61 -8.77
CA ILE A 3 -34.14 -45.50 -9.36
C ILE A 3 -35.17 -44.38 -9.60
N THR A 4 -35.21 -43.40 -8.71
CA THR A 4 -36.24 -42.34 -8.71
C THR A 4 -35.97 -41.22 -9.70
N TRP A 5 -34.75 -41.12 -10.23
CA TRP A 5 -34.32 -40.11 -11.18
C TRP A 5 -34.46 -40.54 -12.64
N ALA A 6 -34.77 -41.80 -12.92
CA ALA A 6 -35.02 -42.32 -14.27
C ALA A 6 -36.49 -42.70 -14.49
N LYS A 7 -37.01 -42.28 -15.59
CA LYS A 7 -38.32 -42.72 -16.12
C LYS A 7 -38.11 -43.76 -17.21
N VAL A 8 -38.93 -44.78 -17.17
CA VAL A 8 -38.94 -45.89 -18.14
C VAL A 8 -40.20 -45.80 -18.97
N GLU A 9 -40.03 -45.70 -20.27
CA GLU A 9 -41.13 -45.67 -21.24
C GLU A 9 -40.96 -46.80 -22.25
N THR A 10 -42.03 -47.41 -22.66
CA THR A 10 -42.03 -48.49 -23.67
C THR A 10 -42.66 -47.99 -24.96
N ASN A 11 -41.98 -48.22 -26.09
CA ASN A 11 -42.51 -47.95 -27.41
C ASN A 11 -42.32 -49.19 -28.26
N GLY A 12 -43.39 -49.94 -28.41
CA GLY A 12 -43.37 -51.27 -29.05
C GLY A 12 -42.45 -52.23 -28.28
N LEU A 13 -41.39 -52.71 -28.94
CA LEU A 13 -40.40 -53.62 -28.36
C LEU A 13 -39.17 -52.90 -27.82
N GLN A 14 -39.18 -51.57 -27.80
CA GLN A 14 -38.07 -50.75 -27.29
C GLN A 14 -38.42 -50.17 -25.92
N LEU A 15 -37.39 -50.08 -25.06
CA LEU A 15 -37.45 -49.48 -23.77
C LEU A 15 -36.60 -48.21 -23.75
N HIS A 16 -37.24 -47.07 -23.51
CA HIS A 16 -36.59 -45.77 -23.43
C HIS A 16 -36.33 -45.38 -21.96
N LEU A 17 -35.10 -45.03 -21.67
CA LEU A 17 -34.71 -44.50 -20.37
C LEU A 17 -34.50 -42.99 -20.50
N ASN A 18 -35.31 -42.21 -19.77
CA ASN A 18 -35.27 -40.77 -19.77
C ASN A 18 -35.03 -40.27 -18.34
N GLY A 19 -34.25 -39.20 -18.13
CA GLY A 19 -34.03 -38.61 -16.83
C GLY A 19 -32.60 -38.06 -16.67
N THR A 20 -32.26 -37.64 -15.45
CA THR A 20 -30.94 -37.11 -15.16
C THR A 20 -30.27 -37.94 -14.06
N ALA A 21 -29.24 -38.68 -14.44
CA ALA A 21 -28.46 -39.50 -13.52
C ALA A 21 -27.53 -38.59 -12.64
N PRO A 22 -27.37 -38.90 -11.34
CA PRO A 22 -26.50 -38.11 -10.47
C PRO A 22 -25.00 -38.22 -10.83
N ASN A 23 -24.60 -39.26 -11.54
CA ASN A 23 -23.25 -39.47 -12.08
C ASN A 23 -23.27 -40.56 -13.15
N GLU A 24 -22.15 -40.70 -13.92
CA GLU A 24 -22.01 -41.67 -14.99
C GLU A 24 -22.13 -43.13 -14.50
N ALA A 25 -21.62 -43.43 -13.30
CA ALA A 25 -21.75 -44.77 -12.74
C ALA A 25 -23.22 -45.14 -12.42
N ALA A 26 -24.04 -44.18 -12.05
CA ALA A 26 -25.47 -44.38 -11.84
C ALA A 26 -26.20 -44.57 -13.15
N ARG A 27 -25.87 -43.80 -14.21
CA ARG A 27 -26.39 -43.96 -15.57
C ARG A 27 -26.10 -45.37 -16.11
N LEU A 28 -24.80 -45.78 -16.07
CA LEU A 28 -24.38 -47.11 -16.48
C LEU A 28 -25.11 -48.24 -15.74
N ARG A 29 -25.32 -48.09 -14.42
CA ARG A 29 -26.10 -49.07 -13.65
C ARG A 29 -27.54 -49.16 -14.08
N ALA A 30 -28.18 -48.04 -14.39
CA ALA A 30 -29.56 -48.01 -14.85
C ALA A 30 -29.69 -48.69 -16.23
N VAL A 31 -28.78 -48.40 -17.18
CA VAL A 31 -28.74 -49.01 -18.49
C VAL A 31 -28.52 -50.54 -18.40
N ASN A 32 -27.54 -50.96 -17.56
CA ASN A 32 -27.25 -52.39 -17.35
C ASN A 32 -28.44 -53.12 -16.68
N LEU A 33 -29.11 -52.50 -15.73
CA LEU A 33 -30.30 -53.06 -15.12
C LEU A 33 -31.44 -53.25 -16.15
N ALA A 34 -31.65 -52.25 -16.99
CA ALA A 34 -32.64 -52.36 -18.09
C ALA A 34 -32.27 -53.47 -19.08
N GLY A 35 -30.99 -53.57 -19.45
CA GLY A 35 -30.47 -54.63 -20.34
C GLY A 35 -30.48 -56.03 -19.74
N SER A 36 -30.57 -56.15 -18.40
CA SER A 36 -30.78 -57.46 -17.76
C SER A 36 -32.24 -57.96 -17.78
N VAL A 37 -33.19 -57.03 -18.00
CA VAL A 37 -34.62 -57.34 -18.04
C VAL A 37 -35.13 -57.63 -19.46
N ILE A 38 -34.56 -56.91 -20.43
CA ILE A 38 -34.86 -57.10 -21.88
C ILE A 38 -33.54 -57.17 -22.66
N ASP A 39 -33.61 -57.55 -23.94
CA ASP A 39 -32.47 -57.53 -24.83
C ASP A 39 -31.84 -56.11 -24.84
N ALA A 40 -30.53 -56.02 -24.54
CA ALA A 40 -29.79 -54.77 -24.42
C ALA A 40 -29.85 -53.94 -25.73
N SER A 41 -29.98 -54.59 -26.89
CA SER A 41 -30.14 -53.90 -28.20
C SER A 41 -31.43 -53.10 -28.31
N ARG A 42 -32.41 -53.38 -27.45
CA ARG A 42 -33.73 -52.71 -27.41
C ARG A 42 -33.80 -51.59 -26.36
N VAL A 43 -32.80 -51.42 -25.57
CA VAL A 43 -32.69 -50.29 -24.60
C VAL A 43 -32.21 -49.05 -25.34
N ARG A 44 -32.96 -47.98 -25.21
CA ARG A 44 -32.64 -46.65 -25.74
C ARG A 44 -32.31 -45.74 -24.55
N ASP A 45 -31.04 -45.38 -24.44
CA ASP A 45 -30.51 -44.52 -23.39
C ASP A 45 -30.64 -43.04 -23.81
N HIS A 46 -31.48 -42.29 -23.10
CA HIS A 46 -31.67 -40.85 -23.18
C HIS A 46 -31.47 -40.20 -21.80
N LEU A 47 -30.58 -40.79 -20.98
CA LEU A 47 -30.28 -40.29 -19.68
C LEU A 47 -29.19 -39.22 -19.79
N ASP A 48 -29.51 -38.03 -19.31
CA ASP A 48 -28.49 -37.00 -19.02
C ASP A 48 -27.73 -37.35 -17.76
N VAL A 49 -26.51 -36.80 -17.62
CA VAL A 49 -25.71 -36.93 -16.38
C VAL A 49 -25.54 -35.54 -15.80
N THR A 50 -25.80 -35.43 -14.50
CA THR A 50 -25.47 -34.19 -13.74
C THR A 50 -23.99 -33.88 -13.93
N PRO A 51 -23.61 -32.71 -14.48
CA PRO A 51 -22.20 -32.36 -14.62
C PRO A 51 -21.49 -32.46 -13.25
N VAL A 52 -20.40 -33.21 -13.20
CA VAL A 52 -19.53 -33.19 -12.02
C VAL A 52 -19.02 -31.76 -11.92
N LYS A 53 -19.29 -31.10 -10.77
CA LYS A 53 -18.74 -29.77 -10.51
C LYS A 53 -17.22 -29.90 -10.69
N ALA A 54 -16.67 -29.19 -11.66
CA ALA A 54 -15.23 -29.18 -11.86
C ALA A 54 -14.58 -28.79 -10.52
N ILE A 55 -13.58 -29.54 -10.09
CA ILE A 55 -12.81 -29.17 -8.92
C ILE A 55 -12.11 -27.87 -9.31
N GLU A 56 -12.52 -26.76 -8.68
CA GLU A 56 -11.87 -25.48 -8.92
C GLU A 56 -10.39 -25.60 -8.53
N PRO A 57 -9.46 -25.12 -9.36
CA PRO A 57 -8.04 -25.09 -9.00
C PRO A 57 -7.87 -24.37 -7.67
N PRO A 58 -6.91 -24.80 -6.84
CA PRO A 58 -6.63 -24.09 -5.60
C PRO A 58 -6.14 -22.67 -5.89
N HIS A 59 -6.43 -21.75 -4.99
CA HIS A 59 -5.91 -20.40 -5.06
C HIS A 59 -4.44 -20.40 -4.63
N PHE A 60 -3.54 -20.14 -5.56
CA PHE A 60 -2.11 -20.05 -5.28
C PHE A 60 -1.76 -18.68 -4.73
N SER A 61 -1.00 -18.66 -3.65
CA SER A 61 -0.50 -17.45 -3.03
C SER A 61 0.80 -17.73 -2.27
N LEU A 62 1.65 -16.72 -2.18
CA LEU A 62 2.83 -16.71 -1.32
C LEU A 62 2.81 -15.43 -0.51
N GLU A 63 2.96 -15.56 0.78
CA GLU A 63 3.17 -14.44 1.70
C GLU A 63 4.58 -14.52 2.27
N VAL A 64 5.33 -13.43 2.15
CA VAL A 64 6.68 -13.28 2.67
C VAL A 64 6.70 -12.14 3.67
N LEU A 65 7.06 -12.45 4.90
CA LEU A 65 7.34 -11.47 5.94
C LEU A 65 8.84 -11.43 6.18
N ARG A 66 9.46 -10.27 5.99
CA ARG A 66 10.88 -10.02 6.26
C ARG A 66 11.03 -8.88 7.25
N ASN A 67 11.73 -9.12 8.34
CA ASN A 67 12.01 -8.13 9.37
C ASN A 67 13.37 -8.44 10.04
N ASP A 68 13.68 -7.73 11.12
CA ASP A 68 14.95 -7.89 11.85
C ASP A 68 15.05 -9.24 12.59
N ASP A 69 13.94 -9.97 12.78
CA ASP A 69 13.90 -11.29 13.41
C ASP A 69 14.10 -12.43 12.40
N GLY A 70 14.01 -12.16 11.09
CA GLY A 70 14.20 -13.15 10.03
C GLY A 70 13.19 -13.05 8.90
N ILE A 71 13.08 -14.15 8.14
CA ILE A 71 12.15 -14.27 7.01
C ILE A 71 11.18 -15.42 7.25
N GLN A 72 9.88 -15.15 7.08
CA GLN A 72 8.83 -16.14 7.16
C GLN A 72 8.18 -16.28 5.79
N LEU A 73 8.06 -17.54 5.33
CA LEU A 73 7.45 -17.90 4.05
C LEU A 73 6.24 -18.78 4.35
N PHE A 74 5.07 -18.43 3.85
CA PHE A 74 3.90 -19.28 3.93
C PHE A 74 2.97 -19.11 2.74
N GLY A 75 2.35 -20.20 2.32
CA GLY A 75 1.46 -20.18 1.19
C GLY A 75 1.34 -21.52 0.48
N LEU A 76 0.55 -21.51 -0.59
CA LEU A 76 0.33 -22.63 -1.47
C LEU A 76 0.89 -22.31 -2.85
N LEU A 77 1.87 -23.07 -3.32
CA LEU A 77 2.52 -22.89 -4.61
C LEU A 77 2.14 -24.00 -5.61
N PRO A 78 2.19 -23.73 -6.92
CA PRO A 78 2.17 -24.80 -7.92
C PRO A 78 3.34 -25.77 -7.71
N ALA A 79 3.13 -27.07 -7.95
CA ALA A 79 4.19 -28.09 -7.78
C ALA A 79 5.42 -27.91 -8.69
N VAL A 80 5.29 -27.09 -9.73
CA VAL A 80 6.41 -26.72 -10.62
C VAL A 80 7.32 -25.64 -10.03
N SER A 81 6.93 -25.00 -8.93
CA SER A 81 7.72 -23.97 -8.26
C SER A 81 8.93 -24.60 -7.56
N ASP A 82 10.10 -23.99 -7.73
CA ASP A 82 11.33 -24.41 -7.05
C ASP A 82 11.36 -23.83 -5.63
N VAL A 83 10.76 -24.57 -4.70
CA VAL A 83 10.68 -24.18 -3.29
C VAL A 83 12.05 -24.18 -2.61
N ASP A 84 12.95 -25.08 -3.02
CA ASP A 84 14.30 -25.16 -2.44
C ASP A 84 15.12 -23.93 -2.85
N ALA A 85 15.06 -23.53 -4.13
CA ALA A 85 15.68 -22.27 -4.56
C ALA A 85 15.13 -21.03 -3.82
N LEU A 86 13.82 -21.01 -3.55
CA LEU A 86 13.21 -19.94 -2.76
C LEU A 86 13.72 -19.89 -1.32
N ARG A 87 13.89 -21.05 -0.68
CA ARG A 87 14.47 -21.17 0.67
C ARG A 87 15.92 -20.71 0.71
N ASP A 88 16.71 -21.15 -0.26
CA ASP A 88 18.12 -20.76 -0.38
C ASP A 88 18.26 -19.26 -0.56
N GLU A 89 17.41 -18.68 -1.37
CA GLU A 89 17.34 -17.22 -1.57
C GLU A 89 16.94 -16.48 -0.30
N ALA A 90 15.88 -16.92 0.39
CA ALA A 90 15.47 -16.34 1.66
C ALA A 90 16.60 -16.41 2.70
N THR A 91 17.31 -17.54 2.76
CA THR A 91 18.45 -17.73 3.66
C THR A 91 19.59 -16.77 3.32
N ALA A 92 19.84 -16.52 2.04
CA ALA A 92 20.88 -15.57 1.60
C ALA A 92 20.53 -14.10 1.92
N LEU A 93 19.25 -13.78 2.05
CA LEU A 93 18.76 -12.43 2.37
C LEU A 93 18.75 -12.11 3.87
N ASP A 94 18.82 -13.13 4.72
CA ASP A 94 18.83 -12.95 6.17
C ASP A 94 20.22 -13.22 6.77
N ALA A 95 20.80 -12.21 7.41
CA ALA A 95 22.14 -12.30 8.03
C ALA A 95 22.22 -13.32 9.18
N ASN A 96 21.10 -13.63 9.82
CA ASN A 96 21.01 -14.57 10.95
C ASN A 96 20.58 -15.98 10.52
N ASN A 97 20.26 -16.18 9.23
CA ASN A 97 19.72 -17.42 8.67
C ASN A 97 18.43 -17.92 9.39
N ALA A 98 17.63 -16.99 9.91
CA ALA A 98 16.39 -17.29 10.61
C ALA A 98 15.23 -17.34 9.60
N VAL A 99 15.15 -18.42 8.83
CA VAL A 99 14.07 -18.63 7.86
C VAL A 99 13.08 -19.64 8.41
N SER A 100 11.81 -19.25 8.49
CA SER A 100 10.68 -20.13 8.80
C SER A 100 9.88 -20.38 7.53
N ASP A 101 9.69 -21.65 7.19
CA ASP A 101 9.02 -22.08 5.97
C ASP A 101 7.78 -22.92 6.31
N MET A 102 6.64 -22.46 5.83
CA MET A 102 5.33 -23.12 5.89
C MET A 102 4.69 -23.14 4.49
N ILE A 103 5.49 -23.44 3.48
CA ILE A 103 5.03 -23.53 2.09
C ILE A 103 4.50 -24.94 1.83
N GLU A 104 3.31 -25.00 1.25
CA GLU A 104 2.73 -26.20 0.68
C GLU A 104 2.74 -26.12 -0.84
N THR A 105 2.72 -27.28 -1.51
CA THR A 105 2.61 -27.35 -2.98
C THR A 105 1.42 -28.17 -3.39
N ALA A 106 0.76 -27.79 -4.48
CA ALA A 106 -0.33 -28.55 -5.08
C ALA A 106 -0.06 -28.90 -6.54
N ASN A 107 -0.38 -30.13 -6.92
CA ASN A 107 -0.18 -30.62 -8.29
C ASN A 107 -1.27 -30.10 -9.24
N TYR A 108 -1.25 -28.80 -9.47
CA TYR A 108 -2.06 -28.09 -10.45
C TYR A 108 -1.16 -27.18 -11.28
N PRO A 109 -1.52 -26.89 -12.54
CA PRO A 109 -0.76 -25.96 -13.36
C PRO A 109 -0.78 -24.56 -12.74
N ALA A 110 0.34 -23.85 -12.86
CA ALA A 110 0.40 -22.45 -12.46
C ALA A 110 -0.60 -21.62 -13.29
N PRO A 111 -1.37 -20.74 -12.67
CA PRO A 111 -2.27 -19.87 -13.41
C PRO A 111 -1.51 -18.86 -14.27
N GLU A 112 -2.16 -18.35 -15.31
CA GLU A 112 -1.58 -17.33 -16.18
C GLU A 112 -1.20 -16.08 -15.35
N GLY A 113 0.01 -15.55 -15.60
CA GLY A 113 0.54 -14.40 -14.86
C GLY A 113 1.22 -14.72 -13.54
N TRP A 114 1.13 -15.96 -13.02
CA TRP A 114 1.75 -16.36 -11.76
C TRP A 114 3.25 -16.05 -11.70
N GLN A 115 4.01 -16.46 -12.74
CA GLN A 115 5.45 -16.27 -12.74
C GLN A 115 5.84 -14.79 -12.66
N ALA A 116 5.14 -13.93 -13.40
CA ALA A 116 5.40 -12.49 -13.38
C ALA A 116 5.08 -11.86 -12.01
N ALA A 117 3.99 -12.30 -11.35
CA ALA A 117 3.65 -11.85 -10.01
C ALA A 117 4.67 -12.34 -8.98
N PHE A 118 5.07 -13.62 -9.08
CA PHE A 118 6.07 -14.25 -8.21
C PHE A 118 7.43 -13.53 -8.31
N ASP A 119 7.96 -13.36 -9.53
CA ASP A 119 9.26 -12.71 -9.76
C ASP A 119 9.26 -11.27 -9.26
N PHE A 120 8.18 -10.52 -9.49
CA PHE A 120 8.04 -9.15 -9.00
C PHE A 120 7.98 -9.10 -7.48
N GLY A 121 7.22 -9.99 -6.84
CA GLY A 121 7.11 -10.05 -5.38
C GLY A 121 8.43 -10.42 -4.71
N ILE A 122 9.17 -11.40 -5.24
CA ILE A 122 10.49 -11.79 -4.72
C ILE A 122 11.50 -10.66 -4.90
N GLU A 123 11.49 -9.97 -6.04
CA GLU A 123 12.35 -8.81 -6.26
C GLU A 123 12.04 -7.66 -5.30
N ALA A 124 10.77 -7.48 -4.92
CA ALA A 124 10.40 -6.54 -3.87
C ALA A 124 10.96 -6.94 -2.49
N VAL A 125 10.88 -8.22 -2.12
CA VAL A 125 11.46 -8.74 -0.86
C VAL A 125 12.98 -8.50 -0.80
N ARG A 126 13.70 -8.68 -1.92
CA ARG A 126 15.16 -8.41 -2.00
C ARG A 126 15.50 -6.97 -1.63
N ARG A 127 14.69 -6.00 -2.09
CA ARG A 127 14.94 -4.56 -1.93
C ARG A 127 14.44 -4.01 -0.60
N LEU A 128 13.48 -4.70 0.03
CA LEU A 128 12.77 -4.21 1.19
C LEU A 128 13.11 -5.04 2.44
N PRO A 129 14.07 -4.61 3.26
CA PRO A 129 14.52 -5.39 4.43
C PRO A 129 13.45 -5.53 5.52
N ARG A 130 12.49 -4.61 5.56
CA ARG A 130 11.34 -4.67 6.49
C ARG A 130 10.06 -4.56 5.69
N SER A 131 9.52 -5.72 5.33
CA SER A 131 8.37 -5.80 4.44
C SER A 131 7.49 -7.01 4.69
N LYS A 132 6.24 -6.86 4.32
CA LYS A 132 5.27 -7.92 4.08
C LYS A 132 4.88 -7.86 2.61
N VAL A 133 5.09 -8.95 1.88
CA VAL A 133 4.76 -9.07 0.46
C VAL A 133 3.81 -10.23 0.29
N SER A 134 2.60 -9.95 -0.17
CA SER A 134 1.58 -10.96 -0.50
C SER A 134 1.46 -11.05 -2.01
N ILE A 135 1.70 -12.24 -2.54
CA ILE A 135 1.79 -12.52 -3.98
C ILE A 135 0.62 -13.41 -4.38
N SER A 136 -0.18 -12.96 -5.33
CA SER A 136 -1.19 -13.74 -6.02
C SER A 136 -1.29 -13.30 -7.49
N VAL A 137 -2.05 -14.01 -8.30
CA VAL A 137 -2.26 -13.61 -9.70
C VAL A 137 -3.19 -12.40 -9.83
N GLU A 138 -4.05 -12.20 -8.84
CA GLU A 138 -4.98 -11.08 -8.81
C GLU A 138 -4.28 -9.78 -8.44
N THR A 139 -3.30 -9.85 -7.54
CA THR A 139 -2.57 -8.67 -7.07
C THR A 139 -1.30 -9.05 -6.32
N VAL A 140 -0.31 -8.17 -6.37
CA VAL A 140 0.85 -8.21 -5.46
C VAL A 140 0.74 -7.04 -4.51
N GLU A 141 0.60 -7.35 -3.21
CA GLU A 141 0.52 -6.34 -2.16
C GLU A 141 1.85 -6.24 -1.42
N ILE A 142 2.42 -5.05 -1.40
CA ILE A 142 3.70 -4.76 -0.77
C ILE A 142 3.48 -3.72 0.32
N THR A 143 3.75 -4.08 1.56
CA THR A 143 3.79 -3.16 2.70
C THR A 143 5.19 -3.16 3.28
N ALA A 144 5.81 -1.99 3.43
CA ALA A 144 7.19 -1.89 3.91
C ALA A 144 7.43 -0.64 4.75
N ILE A 145 8.54 -0.65 5.48
CA ILE A 145 9.03 0.48 6.26
C ILE A 145 10.44 0.82 5.77
N ALA A 146 10.60 2.03 5.22
CA ALA A 146 11.89 2.60 4.84
C ALA A 146 12.51 3.35 6.03
N ASP A 147 13.81 3.56 6.00
CA ASP A 147 14.52 4.26 7.08
C ASP A 147 14.35 5.80 7.03
N SER A 148 13.95 6.31 5.87
CA SER A 148 13.77 7.75 5.67
C SER A 148 12.80 8.07 4.52
N LEU A 149 12.26 9.30 4.50
CA LEU A 149 11.42 9.79 3.39
C LEU A 149 12.14 9.80 2.02
N PRO A 150 13.43 10.17 1.89
CA PRO A 150 14.15 10.04 0.62
C PRO A 150 14.25 8.60 0.14
N GLU A 151 14.52 7.66 1.06
CA GLU A 151 14.60 6.24 0.74
C GLU A 151 13.23 5.67 0.35
N GLN A 152 12.16 6.02 1.07
CA GLN A 152 10.79 5.67 0.70
C GLN A 152 10.50 6.04 -0.76
N ARG A 153 10.73 7.30 -1.15
CA ARG A 153 10.50 7.77 -2.53
C ARG A 153 11.34 7.02 -3.56
N LYS A 154 12.59 6.70 -3.21
CA LYS A 154 13.50 5.93 -4.07
C LYS A 154 12.93 4.52 -4.28
N LEU A 155 12.57 3.81 -3.21
CA LEU A 155 12.03 2.46 -3.25
C LEU A 155 10.68 2.40 -3.99
N GLU A 156 9.77 3.35 -3.74
CA GLU A 156 8.50 3.47 -4.47
C GLU A 156 8.74 3.62 -5.99
N SER A 157 9.68 4.48 -6.38
CA SER A 157 10.03 4.71 -7.79
C SER A 157 10.68 3.47 -8.43
N GLU A 158 11.58 2.80 -7.73
CA GLU A 158 12.22 1.57 -8.21
C GLU A 158 11.20 0.45 -8.42
N LEU A 159 10.32 0.20 -7.45
CA LEU A 159 9.28 -0.83 -7.56
C LEU A 159 8.25 -0.50 -8.65
N ALA A 160 7.88 0.77 -8.79
CA ALA A 160 6.99 1.18 -9.86
C ALA A 160 7.57 0.91 -11.26
N ASN A 161 8.89 1.09 -11.43
CA ASN A 161 9.60 0.83 -12.68
C ASN A 161 9.81 -0.67 -12.96
N LEU A 162 9.92 -1.48 -11.92
CA LEU A 162 10.11 -2.94 -12.02
C LEU A 162 8.81 -3.70 -12.25
N ARG A 163 7.67 -3.07 -11.93
CA ARG A 163 6.37 -3.71 -12.04
C ARG A 163 6.07 -4.12 -13.49
N PRO A 164 5.78 -5.42 -13.76
CA PRO A 164 5.38 -5.87 -15.07
C PRO A 164 4.11 -5.17 -15.56
N SER A 165 4.06 -4.87 -16.86
CA SER A 165 2.87 -4.27 -17.48
C SER A 165 1.66 -5.18 -17.30
N GLY A 166 0.54 -4.61 -16.83
CA GLY A 166 -0.70 -5.36 -16.62
C GLY A 166 -0.80 -6.11 -15.29
N LEU A 167 0.26 -6.18 -14.48
CA LEU A 167 0.19 -6.78 -13.14
C LEU A 167 -0.44 -5.79 -12.15
N PRO A 168 -1.59 -6.12 -11.52
CA PRO A 168 -2.10 -5.32 -10.42
C PRO A 168 -1.15 -5.40 -9.24
N ALA A 169 -0.75 -4.24 -8.70
CA ALA A 169 0.09 -4.18 -7.51
C ALA A 169 -0.29 -2.98 -6.65
N VAL A 170 -0.31 -3.20 -5.34
CA VAL A 170 -0.50 -2.18 -4.31
C VAL A 170 0.82 -2.04 -3.55
N ILE A 171 1.44 -0.86 -3.61
CA ILE A 171 2.72 -0.58 -2.96
C ILE A 171 2.46 0.47 -1.88
N ASN A 172 2.69 0.11 -0.63
CA ASN A 172 2.55 0.97 0.54
C ASN A 172 3.84 0.96 1.34
N ILE A 173 4.71 1.93 1.09
CA ILE A 173 5.96 2.10 1.83
C ILE A 173 5.80 3.29 2.75
N THR A 174 6.08 3.10 4.05
CA THR A 174 6.06 4.16 5.04
C THR A 174 7.48 4.49 5.51
N ALA A 175 7.71 5.71 5.97
CA ALA A 175 8.97 6.10 6.59
C ALA A 175 8.72 6.86 7.88
N PRO A 176 9.59 6.73 8.90
CA PRO A 176 9.49 7.52 10.09
C PRO A 176 9.69 9.00 9.76
N ARG A 177 8.89 9.86 10.39
CA ARG A 177 9.07 11.30 10.28
C ARG A 177 10.28 11.71 11.11
N PRO A 178 11.16 12.59 10.58
CA PRO A 178 12.31 13.08 11.33
C PRO A 178 11.86 13.84 12.59
N VAL A 179 12.57 13.68 13.69
CA VAL A 179 12.43 14.56 14.86
C VAL A 179 13.28 15.81 14.61
N LEU A 180 12.61 16.95 14.60
CA LEU A 180 13.27 18.26 14.40
C LEU A 180 13.49 18.92 15.75
N THR A 181 14.74 19.19 16.09
CA THR A 181 15.12 19.85 17.35
C THR A 181 16.31 20.80 17.08
N PRO A 182 16.14 22.11 17.23
CA PRO A 182 14.88 22.81 17.50
C PRO A 182 13.90 22.74 16.32
N PHE A 183 12.59 22.83 16.62
CA PHE A 183 11.55 22.94 15.60
C PHE A 183 11.50 24.38 15.11
N THR A 184 12.11 24.66 13.94
CA THR A 184 12.46 26.02 13.52
C THR A 184 11.76 26.43 12.23
N LEU A 185 11.29 27.67 12.22
CA LEU A 185 10.91 28.37 11.01
C LEU A 185 11.53 29.79 11.03
N ARG A 186 12.16 30.20 9.93
CA ARG A 186 12.63 31.55 9.71
C ARG A 186 12.13 32.06 8.37
N PHE A 187 11.37 33.13 8.43
CA PHE A 187 10.87 33.86 7.27
C PHE A 187 11.47 35.24 7.22
N VAL A 188 11.99 35.63 6.07
CA VAL A 188 12.67 36.89 5.85
C VAL A 188 12.05 37.57 4.63
N LYS A 189 11.82 38.89 4.75
CA LYS A 189 11.48 39.75 3.63
C LYS A 189 12.36 40.99 3.69
N ASP A 190 13.10 41.23 2.61
CA ASP A 190 14.04 42.33 2.47
C ASP A 190 14.03 42.86 1.02
N THR A 191 15.02 43.67 0.66
CA THR A 191 15.20 44.22 -0.71
C THR A 191 15.42 43.16 -1.78
N ASP A 192 15.92 41.99 -1.38
CA ASP A 192 16.17 40.86 -2.30
C ASP A 192 14.91 39.99 -2.50
N GLY A 193 13.86 40.23 -1.73
CA GLY A 193 12.58 39.55 -1.81
C GLY A 193 12.21 38.79 -0.53
N ALA A 194 11.16 37.97 -0.64
CA ALA A 194 10.72 37.14 0.48
C ALA A 194 11.21 35.70 0.33
N ARG A 195 11.65 35.10 1.45
CA ARG A 195 12.15 33.71 1.46
C ARG A 195 12.00 33.05 2.83
N PHE A 196 12.03 31.72 2.80
CA PHE A 196 12.24 30.91 4.00
C PHE A 196 13.71 30.49 4.11
N ASP A 197 14.39 30.90 5.16
CA ASP A 197 15.74 30.43 5.48
C ASP A 197 15.67 29.07 6.22
N ALA A 198 14.59 28.84 6.99
CA ALA A 198 14.25 27.55 7.59
C ALA A 198 12.73 27.36 7.56
N CYS A 199 12.27 26.13 7.34
CA CYS A 199 10.85 25.82 7.31
C CYS A 199 10.58 24.40 7.85
N ALA A 200 9.92 24.35 9.02
CA ALA A 200 9.42 23.11 9.63
C ALA A 200 7.90 23.15 9.75
N ALA A 201 7.27 22.00 9.54
CA ALA A 201 5.84 21.79 9.75
C ALA A 201 5.60 20.42 10.43
N ASP A 202 4.50 20.28 11.15
CA ASP A 202 4.11 19.03 11.82
C ASP A 202 3.32 18.08 10.90
N THR A 203 2.63 18.67 9.92
CA THR A 203 1.77 17.95 8.98
C THR A 203 1.90 18.52 7.56
N ASP A 204 1.54 17.73 6.55
CA ASP A 204 1.47 18.21 5.16
C ASP A 204 0.49 19.38 5.01
N ARG A 205 -0.65 19.31 5.71
CA ARG A 205 -1.64 20.40 5.72
C ARG A 205 -1.07 21.70 6.31
N ALA A 206 -0.33 21.62 7.41
CA ALA A 206 0.36 22.76 8.02
C ALA A 206 1.40 23.34 7.08
N ARG A 207 2.23 22.48 6.48
CA ARG A 207 3.20 22.87 5.45
C ARG A 207 2.54 23.65 4.31
N ASP A 208 1.46 23.12 3.74
CA ASP A 208 0.80 23.74 2.59
C ASP A 208 0.21 25.11 2.96
N ARG A 209 -0.34 25.28 4.17
CA ARG A 209 -0.79 26.56 4.70
C ARG A 209 0.35 27.57 4.87
N ILE A 210 1.47 27.12 5.45
CA ILE A 210 2.66 27.96 5.66
C ILE A 210 3.26 28.40 4.32
N LEU A 211 3.41 27.50 3.36
CA LEU A 211 3.90 27.81 2.04
C LEU A 211 2.97 28.80 1.29
N SER A 212 1.65 28.60 1.39
CA SER A 212 0.67 29.54 0.80
C SER A 212 0.83 30.95 1.37
N ALA A 213 0.95 31.09 2.69
CA ALA A 213 1.19 32.39 3.35
C ALA A 213 2.50 33.03 2.92
N GLY A 214 3.57 32.22 2.74
CA GLY A 214 4.84 32.70 2.20
C GLY A 214 4.75 33.21 0.76
N PHE A 215 4.06 32.49 -0.11
CA PHE A 215 3.80 32.94 -1.50
C PHE A 215 2.98 34.22 -1.53
N ASP A 216 1.96 34.33 -0.68
CA ASP A 216 1.14 35.55 -0.54
C ASP A 216 1.96 36.74 0.01
N ALA A 217 3.05 36.48 0.74
CA ALA A 217 4.00 37.48 1.22
C ALA A 217 5.11 37.83 0.22
N GLY A 218 5.18 37.13 -0.93
CA GLY A 218 6.08 37.44 -2.04
C GLY A 218 7.21 36.43 -2.29
N VAL A 219 7.16 35.25 -1.66
CA VAL A 219 8.13 34.17 -1.96
C VAL A 219 7.96 33.73 -3.41
N VAL A 220 9.06 33.50 -4.11
CA VAL A 220 9.08 32.97 -5.48
C VAL A 220 9.98 31.74 -5.58
N GLY A 221 9.62 30.83 -6.49
CA GLY A 221 10.40 29.61 -6.75
C GLY A 221 10.00 28.42 -5.88
N ARG A 222 10.88 27.43 -5.79
CA ARG A 222 10.65 26.20 -5.01
C ARG A 222 11.15 26.41 -3.60
N VAL A 223 10.29 26.11 -2.63
CA VAL A 223 10.62 26.13 -1.21
C VAL A 223 10.58 24.71 -0.68
N ASN A 224 11.61 24.33 0.09
CA ASN A 224 11.62 23.08 0.84
C ASN A 224 11.19 23.34 2.29
N CYS A 225 10.08 22.75 2.73
CA CYS A 225 9.61 22.78 4.10
C CYS A 225 9.52 21.35 4.63
N THR A 226 10.27 21.06 5.67
CA THR A 226 10.39 19.71 6.22
C THR A 226 9.22 19.39 7.15
N VAL A 227 8.54 18.27 6.88
CA VAL A 227 7.50 17.76 7.78
C VAL A 227 8.12 16.80 8.77
N GLY A 228 8.00 17.09 10.08
CA GLY A 228 8.65 16.32 11.14
C GLY A 228 7.88 16.31 12.44
N LEU A 229 8.44 15.59 13.41
CA LEU A 229 8.00 15.54 14.80
C LEU A 229 8.78 16.58 15.63
N GLY A 230 8.24 16.95 16.81
CA GLY A 230 8.90 17.88 17.72
C GLY A 230 8.23 19.25 17.75
N VAL A 231 7.07 19.40 17.10
CA VAL A 231 6.30 20.66 17.15
C VAL A 231 5.94 21.03 18.58
N PRO A 232 6.15 22.29 19.00
CA PRO A 232 5.89 22.72 20.38
C PRO A 232 4.39 22.82 20.70
N SER A 233 3.56 23.04 19.67
CA SER A 233 2.09 23.17 19.84
C SER A 233 1.34 22.79 18.57
N PRO A 234 0.14 22.22 18.67
CA PRO A 234 -0.76 22.01 17.53
C PRO A 234 -1.16 23.32 16.81
N SER A 235 -1.01 24.47 17.47
CA SER A 235 -1.26 25.81 16.89
C SER A 235 -0.04 26.37 16.13
N TRP A 236 1.01 25.57 15.89
CA TRP A 236 2.22 26.00 15.18
C TRP A 236 1.94 26.73 13.87
N ALA A 237 1.16 26.12 13.00
CA ALA A 237 0.84 26.75 11.71
C ALA A 237 0.13 28.09 11.88
N ASP A 238 -0.80 28.21 12.82
CA ASP A 238 -1.52 29.45 13.07
C ASP A 238 -0.57 30.55 13.57
N ALA A 239 0.30 30.24 14.52
CA ALA A 239 1.33 31.17 15.01
C ALA A 239 2.26 31.64 13.89
N VAL A 240 2.74 30.69 13.05
CA VAL A 240 3.61 31.00 11.92
C VAL A 240 2.93 31.91 10.90
N LEU A 241 1.66 31.67 10.60
CA LEU A 241 0.87 32.52 9.69
C LEU A 241 0.79 33.97 10.20
N LEU A 242 0.58 34.16 11.51
CA LEU A 242 0.61 35.48 12.15
C LEU A 242 1.98 36.15 12.00
N GLY A 243 3.05 35.42 12.25
CA GLY A 243 4.42 35.92 12.07
C GLY A 243 4.74 36.32 10.63
N ILE A 244 4.37 35.49 9.64
CA ILE A 244 4.53 35.84 8.19
C ILE A 244 3.70 37.08 7.87
N GLY A 245 2.46 37.19 8.40
CA GLY A 245 1.62 38.35 8.23
C GLY A 245 2.26 39.64 8.77
N ALA A 246 2.87 39.56 9.96
CA ALA A 246 3.61 40.68 10.57
C ALA A 246 4.79 41.13 9.70
N VAL A 247 5.61 40.19 9.20
CA VAL A 247 6.74 40.50 8.28
C VAL A 247 6.23 41.09 6.99
N LYS A 248 5.12 40.56 6.43
CA LYS A 248 4.51 41.10 5.20
C LYS A 248 4.08 42.55 5.39
N ALA A 249 3.50 42.90 6.55
CA ALA A 249 3.04 44.23 6.85
C ALA A 249 4.18 45.24 7.09
N LEU A 250 5.28 44.81 7.71
CA LEU A 250 6.49 45.63 7.94
C LEU A 250 7.29 45.87 6.64
N GLY A 251 7.25 44.90 5.72
CA GLY A 251 7.94 45.01 4.41
C GLY A 251 9.42 44.67 4.42
N ASP A 252 10.19 45.13 5.41
CA ASP A 252 11.63 44.84 5.56
C ASP A 252 11.87 44.32 7.00
N ALA A 253 11.68 43.01 7.18
CA ALA A 253 11.68 42.36 8.48
C ALA A 253 11.95 40.84 8.38
N SER A 254 12.19 40.24 9.52
CA SER A 254 12.28 38.77 9.65
C SER A 254 11.60 38.29 10.91
N VAL A 255 10.95 37.13 10.85
CA VAL A 255 10.44 36.39 12.00
C VAL A 255 11.13 35.05 12.11
N THR A 256 11.51 34.71 13.32
CA THR A 256 12.11 33.40 13.64
C THR A 256 11.32 32.74 14.75
N PHE A 257 10.89 31.53 14.50
CA PHE A 257 10.32 30.60 15.48
C PHE A 257 11.38 29.54 15.77
N SER A 258 11.65 29.33 17.03
CA SER A 258 12.55 28.26 17.52
C SER A 258 11.84 27.60 18.70
N ASP A 259 11.26 26.44 18.46
CA ASP A 259 10.30 25.84 19.39
C ASP A 259 9.20 26.85 19.77
N ALA A 260 8.99 27.17 21.04
CA ALA A 260 8.00 28.12 21.50
C ALA A 260 8.47 29.57 21.48
N ASP A 261 9.74 29.82 21.20
CA ASP A 261 10.31 31.18 21.19
C ASP A 261 10.13 31.82 19.83
N VAL A 262 9.64 33.07 19.82
CA VAL A 262 9.40 33.84 18.61
C VAL A 262 10.17 35.16 18.69
N SER A 263 10.94 35.50 17.67
CA SER A 263 11.58 36.78 17.56
C SER A 263 11.20 37.47 16.24
N LEU A 264 10.81 38.76 16.36
CA LEU A 264 10.48 39.62 15.21
C LEU A 264 11.53 40.73 15.13
N ASN A 265 12.22 40.81 14.00
CA ASN A 265 13.23 41.84 13.76
C ASN A 265 12.86 42.62 12.50
N ALA A 266 12.91 43.94 12.58
CA ALA A 266 12.70 44.84 11.45
C ALA A 266 13.99 45.63 11.12
N ALA A 267 14.13 45.99 9.88
CA ALA A 267 15.21 46.87 9.44
C ALA A 267 15.04 48.28 9.98
N SER A 268 16.13 49.03 10.12
CA SER A 268 16.10 50.43 10.57
C SER A 268 15.30 51.37 9.65
N THR A 269 14.94 50.92 8.47
CA THR A 269 14.10 51.62 7.49
C THR A 269 12.63 51.63 7.88
N VAL A 270 12.19 50.70 8.74
CA VAL A 270 10.79 50.57 9.23
C VAL A 270 10.54 51.64 10.32
N ALA A 271 9.42 52.35 10.18
CA ALA A 271 9.02 53.32 11.16
C ALA A 271 8.74 52.68 12.52
N GLN A 272 9.24 53.25 13.62
CA GLN A 272 9.07 52.71 14.96
C GLN A 272 7.60 52.54 15.35
N ALA A 273 6.73 53.49 14.99
CA ALA A 273 5.30 53.40 15.26
C ALA A 273 4.60 52.21 14.57
N ASP A 274 5.02 51.86 13.35
CA ASP A 274 4.50 50.70 12.65
C ASP A 274 4.99 49.41 13.30
N PHE A 275 6.26 49.38 13.70
CA PHE A 275 6.81 48.23 14.41
C PHE A 275 6.10 48.01 15.74
N ASP A 276 5.97 49.06 16.57
CA ASP A 276 5.28 48.98 17.88
C ASP A 276 3.85 48.50 17.77
N ARG A 277 3.11 48.98 16.76
CA ARG A 277 1.75 48.54 16.50
C ARG A 277 1.71 47.05 16.10
N ILE A 278 2.53 46.64 15.15
CA ILE A 278 2.49 45.27 14.61
C ILE A 278 2.99 44.25 15.65
N ILE A 279 4.01 44.61 16.44
CA ILE A 279 4.49 43.70 17.51
C ILE A 279 3.43 43.55 18.61
N GLY A 280 2.69 44.64 18.94
CA GLY A 280 1.57 44.57 19.88
C GLY A 280 0.39 43.72 19.38
N GLU A 281 0.03 43.85 18.11
CA GLU A 281 -0.95 42.98 17.46
C GLU A 281 -0.49 41.51 17.49
N LEU A 282 0.73 41.23 17.06
CA LEU A 282 1.29 39.88 17.07
C LEU A 282 1.33 39.28 18.48
N GLN A 283 1.73 40.04 19.48
CA GLN A 283 1.78 39.59 20.87
C GLN A 283 0.38 39.25 21.42
N THR A 284 -0.67 39.97 20.95
CA THR A 284 -2.05 39.73 21.37
C THR A 284 -2.66 38.49 20.71
N ASP A 285 -2.30 38.26 19.44
CA ASP A 285 -2.91 37.21 18.61
C ASP A 285 -2.16 35.87 18.67
N LEU A 286 -0.89 35.88 19.11
CA LEU A 286 -0.12 34.65 19.27
C LEU A 286 -0.76 33.74 20.33
N PRO A 287 -0.86 32.42 20.07
CA PRO A 287 -1.28 31.47 21.10
C PRO A 287 -0.36 31.50 22.32
N ASP A 288 -0.93 31.33 23.52
CA ASP A 288 -0.23 31.47 24.84
C ASP A 288 1.04 30.62 24.99
N VAL A 289 1.19 29.57 24.19
CA VAL A 289 2.39 28.70 24.21
C VAL A 289 3.63 29.43 23.65
N PHE A 290 3.43 30.43 22.78
CA PHE A 290 4.53 31.13 22.12
C PHE A 290 4.92 32.39 22.86
N SER A 291 6.24 32.61 23.04
CA SER A 291 6.81 33.75 23.70
C SER A 291 7.48 34.68 22.69
N LEU A 292 6.96 35.89 22.54
CA LEU A 292 7.54 36.90 21.64
C LEU A 292 8.60 37.71 22.34
N THR A 293 9.80 37.80 21.73
CA THR A 293 10.97 38.54 22.22
C THR A 293 11.50 39.49 21.15
#